data_ee33e064cd069ab401653f3d49321bd6
#
_entry.id   ee33e064cd069ab401653f3d49321bd6
#
_cell.length_a   1.000
_cell.length_b   1.000
_cell.length_c   1.000
_cell.angle_alpha   90.00
_cell.angle_beta   90.00
_cell.angle_gamma   90.00
#
_symmetry.space_group_name_H-M   'P 1'
#
loop_
_entity.id
_entity.type
_entity.pdbx_description
1 polymer ?
#
loop_
_entity_poly.entity_id
_entity_poly.type
_entity_poly.pdbx_seq_one_letter_code
_entity_poly.pdbx_strand_id
1 'polypeptide(L)'
;MKIAIYLPGVFETKTDGYEHVDLSEIGSLDDAAYEEIFVDSCLDFIEQRDDFIKELVKKIRYAGQIIISGSDVYEISRAMMSKNLSLEETNSILYNGRYSISSVLDVVTRLQQLGLNILHKRVNDFKYTIIAERPAPNENPV
;
A
#
# COMPACT_ATOMS: atom_id res chain seq x y z
N MET A 1 18.32 1.05 4.52
CA MET A 1 17.95 -0.19 3.80
C MET A 1 16.55 -0.03 3.23
N LYS A 2 16.36 -0.49 2.02
CA LYS A 2 15.07 -0.46 1.32
C LYS A 2 14.52 -1.86 1.20
N ILE A 3 13.26 -2.05 1.57
CA ILE A 3 12.60 -3.34 1.46
C ILE A 3 11.34 -3.25 0.62
N ALA A 4 11.01 -4.35 -0.05
CA ALA A 4 9.77 -4.52 -0.78
C ALA A 4 9.01 -5.69 -0.15
N ILE A 5 7.78 -5.44 0.27
CA ILE A 5 6.92 -6.46 0.86
C ILE A 5 6.18 -7.20 -0.25
N TYR A 6 6.22 -8.51 -0.21
CA TYR A 6 5.50 -9.35 -1.16
C TYR A 6 4.62 -10.39 -0.45
N LEU A 7 3.61 -10.85 -1.16
CA LEU A 7 2.73 -11.91 -0.71
C LEU A 7 2.96 -13.14 -1.60
N PRO A 8 3.48 -14.25 -1.06
CA PRO A 8 3.77 -15.45 -1.84
C PRO A 8 2.54 -15.96 -2.59
N GLY A 9 2.73 -16.30 -3.87
CA GLY A 9 1.67 -16.83 -4.72
C GLY A 9 0.71 -15.79 -5.29
N VAL A 10 0.78 -14.53 -4.87
CA VAL A 10 -0.07 -13.46 -5.37
C VAL A 10 0.72 -12.49 -6.24
N PHE A 11 1.81 -11.95 -5.71
CA PHE A 11 2.70 -11.05 -6.45
C PHE A 11 4.14 -11.35 -6.07
N GLU A 12 4.96 -11.73 -7.06
CA GLU A 12 6.38 -11.97 -6.91
C GLU A 12 7.18 -11.04 -7.84
N THR A 13 6.90 -9.75 -7.78
CA THR A 13 7.63 -8.78 -8.60
C THR A 13 8.95 -8.46 -7.92
N LYS A 14 10.05 -8.75 -8.60
CA LYS A 14 11.38 -8.35 -8.12
C LYS A 14 11.61 -6.89 -8.49
N THR A 15 11.81 -6.05 -7.49
CA THR A 15 12.13 -4.63 -7.67
C THR A 15 13.61 -4.43 -7.37
N ASP A 16 14.35 -3.92 -8.35
CA ASP A 16 15.79 -3.68 -8.20
C ASP A 16 16.06 -2.65 -7.09
N GLY A 17 17.08 -2.93 -6.30
CA GLY A 17 17.48 -2.05 -5.21
C GLY A 17 16.75 -2.27 -3.89
N TYR A 18 15.84 -3.22 -3.83
CA TYR A 18 15.08 -3.56 -2.62
C TYR A 18 15.38 -4.98 -2.17
N GLU A 19 15.50 -5.17 -0.86
CA GLU A 19 15.45 -6.49 -0.27
C GLU A 19 13.99 -6.94 -0.19
N HIS A 20 13.69 -8.14 -0.67
CA HIS A 20 12.32 -8.66 -0.68
C HIS A 20 12.01 -9.37 0.63
N VAL A 21 10.93 -8.95 1.28
CA VAL A 21 10.49 -9.48 2.57
C VAL A 21 9.08 -10.05 2.43
N ASP A 22 8.91 -11.30 2.86
CA ASP A 22 7.60 -11.95 2.93
C ASP A 22 6.72 -11.20 3.95
N LEU A 23 5.48 -10.95 3.57
CA LEU A 23 4.51 -10.26 4.40
C LEU A 23 4.38 -10.88 5.80
N SER A 24 4.50 -12.20 5.91
CA SER A 24 4.42 -12.90 7.20
C SER A 24 5.57 -12.55 8.15
N GLU A 25 6.68 -12.00 7.64
CA GLU A 25 7.87 -11.68 8.43
C GLU A 25 7.91 -10.23 8.91
N ILE A 26 6.89 -9.42 8.60
CA ILE A 26 6.91 -8.01 8.95
C ILE A 26 7.07 -7.76 10.44
N GLY A 27 6.46 -8.59 11.27
CA GLY A 27 6.55 -8.46 12.73
C GLY A 27 7.94 -8.70 13.28
N SER A 28 8.80 -9.41 12.55
CA SER A 28 10.18 -9.72 12.97
C SER A 28 11.20 -8.66 12.56
N LEU A 29 10.78 -7.66 11.77
CA LEU A 29 11.67 -6.59 11.34
C LEU A 29 11.91 -5.60 12.45
N ASP A 30 13.08 -4.94 12.41
CA ASP A 30 13.43 -3.90 13.39
C ASP A 30 12.57 -2.65 13.20
N ASP A 31 12.18 -2.02 14.31
CA ASP A 31 11.43 -0.76 14.28
C ASP A 31 12.34 0.41 13.86
N ALA A 32 11.75 1.36 13.11
CA ALA A 32 12.41 2.58 12.68
C ALA A 32 13.74 2.35 11.94
N ALA A 33 13.86 1.23 11.23
CA ALA A 33 15.12 0.81 10.60
C ALA A 33 15.20 1.05 9.10
N TYR A 34 14.09 1.22 8.43
CA TYR A 34 14.03 1.23 6.97
C TYR A 34 13.79 2.62 6.39
N GLU A 35 14.61 3.00 5.42
CA GLU A 35 14.46 4.30 4.75
C GLU A 35 13.31 4.30 3.74
N GLU A 36 12.98 3.14 3.19
CA GLU A 36 11.90 3.01 2.23
C GLU A 36 11.29 1.61 2.29
N ILE A 37 9.96 1.56 2.37
CA ILE A 37 9.21 0.31 2.32
C ILE A 37 8.23 0.40 1.15
N PHE A 38 8.34 -0.54 0.23
CA PHE A 38 7.47 -0.64 -0.95
C PHE A 38 6.45 -1.77 -0.75
N VAL A 39 5.18 -1.45 -0.90
CA VAL A 39 4.06 -2.40 -0.77
C VAL A 39 3.27 -2.38 -2.07
N ASP A 40 3.54 -3.35 -2.95
CA ASP A 40 2.91 -3.39 -4.27
C ASP A 40 1.72 -4.34 -4.28
N SER A 41 0.53 -3.76 -4.40
CA SER A 41 -0.73 -4.48 -4.67
C SER A 41 -1.08 -5.56 -3.64
N CYS A 42 -0.61 -5.44 -2.40
CA CYS A 42 -0.81 -6.45 -1.36
C CYS A 42 -1.98 -6.18 -0.42
N LEU A 43 -2.38 -4.92 -0.23
CA LEU A 43 -3.32 -4.54 0.84
C LEU A 43 -4.66 -5.27 0.76
N ASP A 44 -5.21 -5.45 -0.42
CA ASP A 44 -6.51 -6.08 -0.61
C ASP A 44 -6.49 -7.57 -0.28
N PHE A 45 -5.31 -8.18 -0.24
CA PHE A 45 -5.11 -9.60 0.05
C PHE A 45 -4.75 -9.86 1.51
N ILE A 46 -4.77 -8.84 2.36
CA ILE A 46 -4.44 -8.93 3.78
C ILE A 46 -5.74 -8.88 4.59
N GLU A 47 -5.96 -9.90 5.42
CA GLU A 47 -7.18 -9.99 6.24
C GLU A 47 -7.24 -8.86 7.28
N GLN A 48 -6.12 -8.57 7.96
CA GLN A 48 -6.01 -7.53 8.99
C GLN A 48 -5.26 -6.32 8.44
N ARG A 49 -5.85 -5.66 7.45
CA ARG A 49 -5.20 -4.56 6.72
C ARG A 49 -4.76 -3.39 7.62
N ASP A 50 -5.62 -2.96 8.54
CA ASP A 50 -5.30 -1.83 9.41
C ASP A 50 -4.14 -2.15 10.35
N ASP A 51 -4.08 -3.35 10.88
CA ASP A 51 -2.97 -3.79 11.72
C ASP A 51 -1.67 -3.85 10.94
N PHE A 52 -1.74 -4.30 9.69
CA PHE A 52 -0.58 -4.34 8.81
C PHE A 52 -0.04 -2.93 8.52
N ILE A 53 -0.91 -1.98 8.23
CA ILE A 53 -0.49 -0.59 7.98
C ILE A 53 0.16 0.01 9.25
N LYS A 54 -0.39 -0.26 10.42
CA LYS A 54 0.22 0.18 11.68
C LYS A 54 1.62 -0.39 11.87
N GLU A 55 1.82 -1.66 11.55
CA GLU A 55 3.15 -2.28 11.63
C GLU A 55 4.12 -1.65 10.63
N LEU A 56 3.69 -1.37 9.40
CA LEU A 56 4.52 -0.67 8.42
C LEU A 56 5.04 0.66 8.95
N VAL A 57 4.17 1.44 9.57
CA VAL A 57 4.53 2.77 10.11
C VAL A 57 5.59 2.64 11.19
N LYS A 58 5.52 1.61 12.02
CA LYS A 58 6.54 1.36 13.05
C LYS A 58 7.90 1.02 12.46
N LYS A 59 7.93 0.31 11.34
CA LYS A 59 9.17 -0.18 10.73
C LYS A 59 9.93 0.89 9.96
N ILE A 60 9.22 1.89 9.41
CA ILE A 60 9.86 2.98 8.68
C ILE A 60 10.56 3.93 9.64
N ARG A 61 11.77 4.36 9.28
CA ARG A 61 12.49 5.35 10.10
C ARG A 61 11.86 6.74 9.95
N TYR A 62 12.21 7.64 10.84
CA TYR A 62 11.85 9.06 10.69
C TYR A 62 12.46 9.61 9.39
N ALA A 63 11.70 10.42 8.67
CA ALA A 63 12.02 10.91 7.33
C ALA A 63 12.10 9.81 6.26
N GLY A 64 11.76 8.57 6.59
CA GLY A 64 11.63 7.48 5.63
C GLY A 64 10.29 7.51 4.92
N GLN A 65 10.18 6.75 3.84
CA GLN A 65 9.01 6.75 2.97
C GLN A 65 8.38 5.37 2.86
N ILE A 66 7.06 5.35 2.81
CA ILE A 66 6.27 4.17 2.46
C ILE A 66 5.65 4.43 1.08
N ILE A 67 5.82 3.50 0.16
CA ILE A 67 5.20 3.55 -1.16
C ILE A 67 4.17 2.43 -1.23
N ILE A 68 2.91 2.78 -1.40
CA ILE A 68 1.81 1.80 -1.47
C ILE A 68 1.12 1.93 -2.81
N SER A 69 0.90 0.80 -3.48
CA SER A 69 0.11 0.74 -4.69
C SER A 69 -0.97 -0.34 -4.59
N GLY A 70 -2.04 -0.17 -5.34
CA GLY A 70 -3.14 -1.11 -5.37
C GLY A 70 -4.17 -0.74 -6.42
N SER A 71 -5.22 -1.56 -6.53
CA SER A 71 -6.33 -1.30 -7.44
C SER A 71 -7.32 -0.33 -6.79
N ASP A 72 -7.74 0.69 -7.53
CA ASP A 72 -8.68 1.70 -7.03
C ASP A 72 -10.11 1.31 -7.37
N VAL A 73 -10.91 1.02 -6.34
CA VAL A 73 -12.29 0.55 -6.52
C VAL A 73 -13.19 1.59 -7.19
N TYR A 74 -12.96 2.88 -6.94
CA TYR A 74 -13.79 3.92 -7.57
C TYR A 74 -13.56 4.00 -9.08
N GLU A 75 -12.31 3.91 -9.52
CA GLU A 75 -11.99 3.89 -10.95
C GLU A 75 -12.47 2.62 -11.64
N ILE A 76 -12.38 1.47 -10.96
CA ILE A 76 -12.92 0.21 -11.46
C ILE A 76 -14.44 0.31 -11.62
N SER A 77 -15.12 0.84 -10.60
CA SER A 77 -16.57 1.02 -10.62
C SER A 77 -17.02 1.98 -11.72
N ARG A 78 -16.30 3.07 -11.90
CA ARG A 78 -16.56 4.03 -12.97
C ARG A 78 -16.41 3.40 -14.36
N ALA A 79 -15.35 2.62 -14.56
CA ALA A 79 -15.11 1.92 -15.81
C ALA A 79 -16.18 0.86 -16.10
N MET A 80 -16.66 0.18 -15.06
CA MET A 80 -17.76 -0.78 -15.20
C MET A 80 -19.07 -0.07 -15.60
N MET A 81 -19.38 1.05 -14.96
CA MET A 81 -20.58 1.84 -15.24
C MET A 81 -20.56 2.43 -16.67
N SER A 82 -19.40 2.86 -17.13
CA SER A 82 -19.23 3.39 -18.51
C SER A 82 -19.03 2.31 -19.56
N LYS A 83 -19.11 1.02 -19.17
CA LYS A 83 -18.94 -0.16 -20.03
C LYS A 83 -17.54 -0.29 -20.65
N ASN A 84 -16.53 0.33 -20.02
CA ASN A 84 -15.12 0.13 -20.40
C ASN A 84 -14.53 -1.14 -19.78
N LEU A 85 -15.20 -1.71 -18.78
CA LEU A 85 -14.90 -3.02 -18.21
C LEU A 85 -16.15 -3.89 -18.27
N SER A 86 -15.99 -5.14 -18.70
CA SER A 86 -17.05 -6.13 -18.64
C SER A 86 -17.23 -6.63 -17.19
N LEU A 87 -18.35 -7.28 -16.93
CA LEU A 87 -18.57 -7.93 -15.61
C LEU A 87 -17.54 -9.02 -15.35
N GLU A 88 -17.16 -9.78 -16.37
CA GLU A 88 -16.13 -10.82 -16.27
C GLU A 88 -14.78 -10.23 -15.90
N GLU A 89 -14.35 -9.16 -16.56
CA GLU A 89 -13.12 -8.44 -16.24
C GLU A 89 -13.15 -7.86 -14.83
N THR A 90 -14.29 -7.28 -14.42
CA THR A 90 -14.47 -6.72 -13.07
C THR A 90 -14.37 -7.80 -12.01
N ASN A 91 -15.01 -8.95 -12.22
CA ASN A 91 -14.92 -10.09 -11.31
C ASN A 91 -13.48 -10.60 -11.18
N SER A 92 -12.76 -10.65 -12.28
CA SER A 92 -11.36 -11.07 -12.31
C SER A 92 -10.47 -10.14 -11.47
N ILE A 93 -10.75 -8.84 -11.48
CA ILE A 93 -10.01 -7.87 -10.69
C ILE A 93 -10.42 -7.91 -9.21
N LEU A 94 -11.74 -7.91 -8.92
CA LEU A 94 -12.23 -7.71 -7.56
C LEU A 94 -12.32 -8.99 -6.71
N TYR A 95 -12.50 -10.16 -7.33
CA TYR A 95 -12.75 -11.41 -6.60
C TYR A 95 -11.65 -12.45 -6.75
N ASN A 96 -10.44 -12.02 -7.01
CA ASN A 96 -9.29 -12.92 -7.16
C ASN A 96 -8.56 -13.13 -5.81
N GLY A 97 -9.26 -13.68 -4.84
CA GLY A 97 -8.68 -13.96 -3.52
C GLY A 97 -8.52 -12.76 -2.59
N ARG A 98 -9.18 -11.65 -2.89
CA ARG A 98 -9.12 -10.45 -2.06
C ARG A 98 -9.97 -10.59 -0.80
N TYR A 99 -9.47 -10.05 0.31
CA TYR A 99 -10.24 -9.90 1.54
C TYR A 99 -11.01 -8.58 1.58
N SER A 100 -10.55 -7.58 0.85
CA SER A 100 -11.15 -6.26 0.83
C SER A 100 -10.85 -5.55 -0.48
N ILE A 101 -11.50 -4.41 -0.66
CA ILE A 101 -11.22 -3.47 -1.74
C ILE A 101 -10.71 -2.18 -1.14
N SER A 102 -9.98 -1.40 -1.92
CA SER A 102 -9.42 -0.15 -1.45
C SER A 102 -9.54 0.95 -2.50
N SER A 103 -9.34 2.18 -2.06
CA SER A 103 -9.23 3.34 -2.93
C SER A 103 -8.06 4.21 -2.46
N VAL A 104 -7.58 5.07 -3.35
CA VAL A 104 -6.54 6.02 -3.00
C VAL A 104 -6.96 6.87 -1.80
N LEU A 105 -8.22 7.29 -1.76
CA LEU A 105 -8.73 8.16 -0.70
C LEU A 105 -8.73 7.46 0.67
N ASP A 106 -9.17 6.22 0.73
CA ASP A 106 -9.21 5.45 1.98
C ASP A 106 -7.81 5.24 2.55
N VAL A 107 -6.86 4.86 1.71
CA VAL A 107 -5.49 4.59 2.15
C VAL A 107 -4.80 5.89 2.58
N VAL A 108 -4.98 6.97 1.82
CA VAL A 108 -4.45 8.30 2.19
C VAL A 108 -5.00 8.73 3.56
N THR A 109 -6.30 8.62 3.77
CA THR A 109 -6.93 8.99 5.04
C THR A 109 -6.34 8.19 6.19
N ARG A 110 -6.16 6.89 6.01
CA ARG A 110 -5.60 6.01 7.04
C ARG A 110 -4.16 6.36 7.38
N LEU A 111 -3.34 6.63 6.36
CA LEU A 111 -1.94 7.03 6.59
C LEU A 111 -1.86 8.38 7.32
N GLN A 112 -2.70 9.32 6.98
CA GLN A 112 -2.77 10.63 7.66
C GLN A 112 -3.20 10.47 9.12
N GLN A 113 -4.15 9.60 9.42
CA GLN A 113 -4.58 9.30 10.79
C GLN A 113 -3.43 8.71 11.61
N LEU A 114 -2.49 8.02 10.98
CA LEU A 114 -1.32 7.46 11.64
C LEU A 114 -0.14 8.44 11.71
N GLY A 115 -0.35 9.68 11.28
CA GLY A 115 0.64 10.75 11.40
C GLY A 115 1.61 10.90 10.24
N LEU A 116 1.37 10.23 9.12
CA LEU A 116 2.24 10.36 7.95
C LEU A 116 1.85 11.56 7.09
N ASN A 117 2.84 12.16 6.44
CA ASN A 117 2.63 13.20 5.44
C ASN A 117 2.54 12.57 4.05
N ILE A 118 1.52 12.90 3.29
CA ILE A 118 1.36 12.41 1.94
C ILE A 118 2.17 13.30 1.00
N LEU A 119 3.21 12.73 0.39
CA LEU A 119 4.07 13.44 -0.56
C LEU A 119 3.54 13.37 -1.98
N HIS A 120 2.91 12.24 -2.33
CA HIS A 120 2.40 12.02 -3.69
C HIS A 120 1.23 11.04 -3.65
N LYS A 121 0.23 11.30 -4.49
CA LYS A 121 -0.87 10.37 -4.73
C LYS A 121 -1.37 10.53 -6.16
N ARG A 122 -1.60 9.42 -6.85
CA ARG A 122 -2.19 9.43 -8.18
C ARG A 122 -2.91 8.12 -8.47
N VAL A 123 -3.81 8.18 -9.44
CA VAL A 123 -4.46 6.99 -9.99
C VAL A 123 -4.19 6.97 -11.49
N ASN A 124 -3.76 5.83 -11.99
CA ASN A 124 -3.49 5.61 -13.41
C ASN A 124 -3.91 4.19 -13.78
N ASP A 125 -4.82 4.06 -14.76
CA ASP A 125 -5.31 2.76 -15.23
C ASP A 125 -5.78 1.83 -14.11
N PHE A 126 -6.69 2.31 -13.27
CA PHE A 126 -7.26 1.59 -12.13
C PHE A 126 -6.30 1.35 -10.96
N LYS A 127 -5.03 1.70 -11.10
CA LYS A 127 -4.03 1.51 -10.06
C LYS A 127 -3.69 2.84 -9.39
N TYR A 128 -3.78 2.89 -8.05
CA TYR A 128 -3.28 4.02 -7.30
C TYR A 128 -1.85 3.80 -6.85
N THR A 129 -1.11 4.90 -6.66
CA THR A 129 0.20 4.92 -6.04
C THR A 129 0.25 6.07 -5.05
N ILE A 130 0.69 5.77 -3.83
CA ILE A 130 0.80 6.74 -2.73
C ILE A 130 2.23 6.69 -2.20
N ILE A 131 2.82 7.86 -2.02
CA ILE A 131 4.10 8.01 -1.32
C ILE A 131 3.83 8.82 -0.06
N ALA A 132 4.14 8.26 1.09
CA ALA A 132 3.96 8.87 2.40
C ALA A 132 5.26 8.88 3.17
N GLU A 133 5.50 9.94 3.93
CA GLU A 133 6.71 10.11 4.72
C GLU A 133 6.36 10.13 6.21
N ARG A 134 7.17 9.45 7.02
CA ARG A 134 7.07 9.54 8.47
C ARG A 134 7.82 10.79 8.93
N PRO A 135 7.14 11.83 9.49
CA PRO A 135 7.81 13.05 9.90
C PRO A 135 8.74 12.79 11.08
N ALA A 136 9.78 13.60 11.19
CA ALA A 136 10.64 13.58 12.37
C ALA A 136 9.86 14.02 13.62
N PRO A 137 10.22 13.53 14.83
CA PRO A 137 9.46 13.83 16.04
C PRO A 137 9.33 15.33 16.35
N ASN A 138 10.27 16.15 15.89
CA ASN A 138 10.31 17.59 16.15
C ASN A 138 9.57 18.43 15.11
N GLU A 139 8.96 17.82 14.10
CA GLU A 139 8.27 18.52 13.01
C GLU A 139 6.75 18.61 13.21
N ASN A 140 6.24 18.12 14.32
CA ASN A 140 4.83 18.24 14.64
C ASN A 140 4.53 19.68 15.01
N PRO A 141 3.72 20.43 14.21
CA PRO A 141 3.29 21.74 14.63
C PRO A 141 2.43 21.61 15.90
N VAL A 142 2.77 22.37 16.86
CA VAL A 142 2.01 22.44 18.10
C VAL A 142 0.71 23.18 17.86
#